data_5fd05af1a9e7585e360f2d668f0b85bf
#
_entry.id   5fd05af1a9e7585e360f2d668f0b85bf
#
_cell.length_a   1.000
_cell.length_b   1.000
_cell.length_c   1.000
_cell.angle_alpha   90.00
_cell.angle_beta   90.00
_cell.angle_gamma   90.00
#
_symmetry.space_group_name_H-M   'P 1'
#
loop_
_entity.id
_entity.type
_entity.pdbx_description
1 polymer ?
#
loop_
_entity_poly.entity_id
_entity_poly.type
_entity_poly.pdbx_seq_one_letter_code
_entity_poly.pdbx_strand_id
1 'polypeptide(L)'
;MKKKYSADELLQYAYKHNQIPEILFAKDKECRYIYTSEIESLIDGGEEHSILGKTDMDIQYDPELGKLYYEQDREIVRTGKPCHCYSEFIENGKIVYREIAKNPVYSNGEIIGVCGVVSDVTELMTMKKKFETLTVTDTLTGLYNRNYFLNYDFDRPVCLPCTYIMCDCNNLKGVNDQMGHEAGDCYIRETAEIMKNVIPDKGICSR
;
A
#
# COMPACT_ATOMS: atom_id res chain seq x y z
N MET A 1 -33.68 34.05 10.66
CA MET A 1 -33.86 32.60 10.97
C MET A 1 -32.64 31.86 10.47
N LYS A 2 -31.92 31.13 11.33
CA LYS A 2 -30.82 30.25 10.87
C LYS A 2 -31.43 29.02 10.16
N LYS A 3 -31.02 28.75 8.93
CA LYS A 3 -31.46 27.58 8.17
C LYS A 3 -31.04 26.32 8.94
N LYS A 4 -32.00 25.44 9.24
CA LYS A 4 -31.74 24.14 9.90
C LYS A 4 -31.56 23.13 8.79
N TYR A 5 -30.39 22.49 8.73
CA TYR A 5 -30.10 21.45 7.76
C TYR A 5 -30.42 20.07 8.35
N SER A 6 -30.92 19.16 7.55
CA SER A 6 -31.00 17.74 7.89
C SER A 6 -29.59 17.11 7.87
N ALA A 7 -29.45 15.92 8.48
CA ALA A 7 -28.18 15.18 8.43
C ALA A 7 -27.78 14.84 6.98
N ASP A 8 -28.75 14.45 6.16
CA ASP A 8 -28.49 14.12 4.74
C ASP A 8 -28.05 15.35 3.94
N GLU A 9 -28.69 16.52 4.16
CA GLU A 9 -28.26 17.77 3.50
C GLU A 9 -26.84 18.18 3.91
N LEU A 10 -26.46 18.00 5.18
CA LEU A 10 -25.10 18.30 5.66
C LEU A 10 -24.07 17.35 5.06
N LEU A 11 -24.37 16.05 5.04
CA LEU A 11 -23.47 15.04 4.45
C LEU A 11 -23.27 15.29 2.95
N GLN A 12 -24.36 15.46 2.20
CA GLN A 12 -24.28 15.77 0.78
C GLN A 12 -23.51 17.07 0.50
N TYR A 13 -23.71 18.09 1.32
CA TYR A 13 -22.95 19.34 1.19
C TYR A 13 -21.46 19.13 1.42
N ALA A 14 -21.10 18.38 2.50
CA ALA A 14 -19.71 18.11 2.84
C ALA A 14 -18.98 17.30 1.76
N TYR A 15 -19.62 16.27 1.19
CA TYR A 15 -19.08 15.52 0.06
C TYR A 15 -18.92 16.39 -1.19
N LYS A 16 -19.97 17.11 -1.58
CA LYS A 16 -19.93 17.99 -2.77
C LYS A 16 -18.84 19.06 -2.72
N HIS A 17 -18.38 19.43 -1.53
CA HIS A 17 -17.34 20.44 -1.33
C HIS A 17 -16.01 19.84 -0.84
N ASN A 18 -15.79 18.53 -1.04
CA ASN A 18 -14.56 17.82 -0.65
C ASN A 18 -14.13 18.08 0.81
N GLN A 19 -15.11 18.17 1.70
CA GLN A 19 -14.88 18.33 3.15
C GLN A 19 -14.76 16.98 3.87
N ILE A 20 -15.10 15.89 3.17
CA ILE A 20 -14.90 14.51 3.61
C ILE A 20 -14.01 13.86 2.55
N PRO A 21 -12.76 13.51 2.89
CA PRO A 21 -11.80 12.97 1.93
C PRO A 21 -12.05 11.50 1.57
N GLU A 22 -12.86 10.80 2.39
CA GLU A 22 -13.19 9.41 2.14
C GLU A 22 -14.35 9.27 1.17
N ILE A 23 -14.28 8.23 0.31
CA ILE A 23 -15.37 7.86 -0.58
C ILE A 23 -16.21 6.81 0.11
N LEU A 24 -17.49 7.08 0.26
CA LEU A 24 -18.46 6.10 0.75
C LEU A 24 -19.22 5.48 -0.41
N PHE A 25 -19.48 4.18 -0.30
CA PHE A 25 -20.36 3.48 -1.23
C PHE A 25 -21.26 2.47 -0.51
N ALA A 26 -22.38 2.15 -1.16
CA ALA A 26 -23.24 1.05 -0.76
C ALA A 26 -23.70 0.26 -1.99
N LYS A 27 -23.85 -1.04 -1.80
CA LYS A 27 -24.27 -2.01 -2.80
C LYS A 27 -25.38 -2.89 -2.25
N ASP A 28 -26.28 -3.34 -3.12
CA ASP A 28 -27.31 -4.31 -2.80
C ASP A 28 -26.77 -5.74 -2.63
N LYS A 29 -27.65 -6.73 -2.42
CA LYS A 29 -27.29 -8.16 -2.30
C LYS A 29 -26.67 -8.74 -3.57
N GLU A 30 -26.99 -8.17 -4.72
CA GLU A 30 -26.45 -8.53 -6.02
C GLU A 30 -25.11 -7.84 -6.31
N CYS A 31 -24.55 -7.13 -5.29
CA CYS A 31 -23.30 -6.37 -5.37
C CYS A 31 -23.32 -5.23 -6.38
N ARG A 32 -24.52 -4.65 -6.65
CA ARG A 32 -24.69 -3.49 -7.52
C ARG A 32 -24.65 -2.21 -6.69
N TYR A 33 -23.95 -1.22 -7.18
CA TYR A 33 -23.88 0.08 -6.53
C TYR A 33 -25.27 0.73 -6.46
N ILE A 34 -25.71 1.05 -5.25
CA ILE A 34 -26.94 1.81 -4.97
C ILE A 34 -26.63 3.23 -4.46
N TYR A 35 -25.41 3.45 -4.00
CA TYR A 35 -24.93 4.75 -3.54
C TYR A 35 -23.42 4.86 -3.72
N THR A 36 -22.94 6.05 -4.05
CA THR A 36 -21.54 6.47 -3.91
C THR A 36 -21.49 7.97 -3.64
N SER A 37 -20.55 8.41 -2.78
CA SER A 37 -20.35 9.82 -2.49
C SER A 37 -19.59 10.55 -3.60
N GLU A 38 -18.77 9.82 -4.38
CA GLU A 38 -17.98 10.38 -5.48
C GLU A 38 -17.93 9.37 -6.64
N ILE A 39 -18.32 9.82 -7.80
CA ILE A 39 -18.48 8.95 -8.98
C ILE A 39 -17.15 8.82 -9.75
N GLU A 40 -16.37 9.90 -9.83
CA GLU A 40 -15.19 9.98 -10.71
C GLU A 40 -13.97 9.23 -10.20
N SER A 41 -13.82 9.10 -8.88
CA SER A 41 -12.60 8.53 -8.26
C SER A 41 -12.62 7.00 -8.11
N LEU A 42 -13.78 6.35 -8.29
CA LEU A 42 -13.89 4.88 -8.23
C LEU A 42 -13.64 4.21 -9.57
N ILE A 43 -13.62 4.98 -10.67
CA ILE A 43 -13.47 4.46 -12.04
C ILE A 43 -12.10 4.89 -12.57
N ASP A 44 -11.28 3.92 -12.90
CA ASP A 44 -10.05 4.15 -13.65
C ASP A 44 -10.43 4.48 -15.10
N GLY A 45 -10.29 5.77 -15.50
CA GLY A 45 -10.54 6.19 -16.88
C GLY A 45 -11.45 7.41 -17.09
N GLY A 46 -12.07 7.97 -16.05
CA GLY A 46 -12.63 9.35 -16.07
C GLY A 46 -13.79 9.64 -17.04
N GLU A 47 -14.53 8.65 -17.53
CA GLU A 47 -15.76 8.92 -18.26
C GLU A 47 -16.95 9.00 -17.30
N GLU A 48 -17.75 10.08 -17.43
CA GLU A 48 -18.95 10.38 -16.66
C GLU A 48 -20.08 9.36 -16.91
N HIS A 49 -19.89 8.11 -16.47
CA HIS A 49 -20.95 7.13 -16.51
C HIS A 49 -21.42 6.80 -15.09
N SER A 50 -22.72 6.92 -14.86
CA SER A 50 -23.31 6.49 -13.60
C SER A 50 -22.92 5.04 -13.30
N ILE A 51 -22.30 4.80 -12.15
CA ILE A 51 -21.99 3.45 -11.66
C ILE A 51 -23.19 2.78 -10.99
N LEU A 52 -24.24 3.54 -10.69
CA LEU A 52 -25.44 3.02 -10.03
C LEU A 52 -26.09 1.90 -10.85
N GLY A 53 -26.42 0.81 -10.18
CA GLY A 53 -26.96 -0.41 -10.78
C GLY A 53 -25.92 -1.34 -11.41
N LYS A 54 -24.65 -0.94 -11.47
CA LYS A 54 -23.54 -1.74 -12.00
C LYS A 54 -22.77 -2.44 -10.89
N THR A 55 -22.04 -3.49 -11.22
CA THR A 55 -21.09 -4.18 -10.34
C THR A 55 -19.66 -3.70 -10.62
N ASP A 56 -18.70 -4.10 -9.78
CA ASP A 56 -17.27 -3.81 -10.05
C ASP A 56 -16.80 -4.41 -11.38
N MET A 57 -17.36 -5.56 -11.78
CA MET A 57 -17.01 -6.18 -13.06
C MET A 57 -17.42 -5.33 -14.27
N ASP A 58 -18.44 -4.47 -14.09
CA ASP A 58 -18.98 -3.63 -15.17
C ASP A 58 -18.24 -2.27 -15.26
N ILE A 59 -17.54 -1.86 -14.21
CA ILE A 59 -16.99 -0.50 -14.09
C ILE A 59 -15.46 -0.43 -14.01
N GLN A 60 -14.79 -1.49 -13.54
CA GLN A 60 -13.34 -1.48 -13.43
C GLN A 60 -12.68 -1.64 -14.80
N TYR A 61 -11.67 -0.80 -15.08
CA TYR A 61 -10.89 -0.89 -16.30
C TYR A 61 -10.08 -2.19 -16.36
N ASP A 62 -9.53 -2.63 -15.21
CA ASP A 62 -8.87 -3.92 -15.07
C ASP A 62 -9.91 -5.01 -14.74
N PRO A 63 -10.17 -5.98 -15.65
CA PRO A 63 -11.15 -7.04 -15.42
C PRO A 63 -10.80 -7.94 -14.23
N GLU A 64 -9.52 -8.17 -13.94
CA GLU A 64 -9.09 -9.00 -12.80
C GLU A 64 -9.36 -8.29 -11.49
N LEU A 65 -9.12 -6.98 -11.42
CA LEU A 65 -9.45 -6.15 -10.26
C LEU A 65 -10.96 -6.08 -10.05
N GLY A 66 -11.72 -5.89 -11.12
CA GLY A 66 -13.19 -5.89 -11.08
C GLY A 66 -13.75 -7.19 -10.54
N LYS A 67 -13.23 -8.32 -11.03
CA LYS A 67 -13.59 -9.66 -10.55
C LYS A 67 -13.23 -9.85 -9.08
N LEU A 68 -12.02 -9.44 -8.68
CA LEU A 68 -11.58 -9.54 -7.28
C LEU A 68 -12.51 -8.79 -6.33
N TYR A 69 -12.86 -7.55 -6.65
CA TYR A 69 -13.76 -6.75 -5.81
C TYR A 69 -15.17 -7.31 -5.75
N TYR A 70 -15.68 -7.80 -6.87
CA TYR A 70 -16.99 -8.47 -6.93
C TYR A 70 -17.02 -9.75 -6.09
N GLU A 71 -15.98 -10.59 -6.16
CA GLU A 71 -15.88 -11.81 -5.36
C GLU A 71 -15.78 -11.51 -3.86
N GLN A 72 -15.05 -10.46 -3.46
CA GLN A 72 -15.01 -9.98 -2.08
C GLN A 72 -16.40 -9.58 -1.58
N ASP A 73 -17.15 -8.81 -2.36
CA ASP A 73 -18.52 -8.38 -1.99
C ASP A 73 -19.46 -9.59 -1.86
N ARG A 74 -19.39 -10.53 -2.79
CA ARG A 74 -20.14 -11.79 -2.73
C ARG A 74 -19.82 -12.60 -1.48
N GLU A 75 -18.55 -12.64 -1.09
CA GLU A 75 -18.14 -13.34 0.11
C GLU A 75 -18.67 -12.67 1.38
N ILE A 76 -18.70 -11.34 1.42
CA ILE A 76 -19.31 -10.58 2.52
C ILE A 76 -20.80 -10.89 2.62
N VAL A 77 -21.54 -10.86 1.51
CA VAL A 77 -22.98 -11.17 1.47
C VAL A 77 -23.22 -12.61 1.94
N ARG A 78 -22.36 -13.57 1.57
CA ARG A 78 -22.50 -14.97 1.92
C ARG A 78 -22.17 -15.29 3.38
N THR A 79 -21.13 -14.63 3.95
CA THR A 79 -20.56 -15.01 5.24
C THR A 79 -20.83 -14.02 6.36
N GLY A 80 -21.14 -12.78 6.02
CA GLY A 80 -21.24 -11.68 6.97
C GLY A 80 -19.89 -11.21 7.52
N LYS A 81 -18.77 -11.68 6.97
CA LYS A 81 -17.43 -11.27 7.41
C LYS A 81 -17.01 -10.02 6.65
N PRO A 82 -16.56 -8.97 7.36
CA PRO A 82 -16.03 -7.78 6.70
C PRO A 82 -14.76 -8.10 5.90
N CYS A 83 -14.49 -7.29 4.88
CA CYS A 83 -13.28 -7.32 4.09
C CYS A 83 -12.51 -5.99 4.25
N HIS A 84 -11.19 -6.10 4.34
CA HIS A 84 -10.29 -4.96 4.45
C HIS A 84 -9.09 -5.22 3.52
N CYS A 85 -8.86 -4.33 2.57
CA CYS A 85 -7.78 -4.50 1.62
C CYS A 85 -7.13 -3.16 1.25
N TYR A 86 -5.95 -3.26 0.66
CA TYR A 86 -5.20 -2.13 0.11
C TYR A 86 -5.04 -2.33 -1.39
N SER A 87 -5.14 -1.25 -2.14
CA SER A 87 -4.90 -1.24 -3.58
C SER A 87 -3.91 -0.14 -3.93
N GLU A 88 -3.09 -0.41 -4.93
CA GLU A 88 -2.11 0.53 -5.47
C GLU A 88 -2.55 0.93 -6.86
N PHE A 89 -2.60 2.24 -7.12
CA PHE A 89 -2.98 2.83 -8.40
C PHE A 89 -1.90 3.77 -8.90
N ILE A 90 -1.89 4.04 -10.20
CA ILE A 90 -1.05 5.08 -10.81
C ILE A 90 -1.98 6.20 -11.26
N GLU A 91 -1.96 7.33 -10.55
CA GLU A 91 -2.72 8.52 -10.88
C GLU A 91 -1.77 9.66 -11.25
N ASN A 92 -1.93 10.24 -12.44
CA ASN A 92 -1.05 11.31 -12.94
C ASN A 92 0.46 10.98 -12.85
N GLY A 93 0.82 9.71 -13.08
CA GLY A 93 2.21 9.23 -12.99
C GLY A 93 2.75 9.08 -11.57
N LYS A 94 1.91 9.18 -10.54
CA LYS A 94 2.27 8.95 -9.13
C LYS A 94 1.55 7.72 -8.59
N ILE A 95 2.23 7.03 -7.69
CA ILE A 95 1.63 5.90 -6.96
C ILE A 95 0.71 6.46 -5.88
N VAL A 96 -0.53 6.01 -5.87
CA VAL A 96 -1.57 6.31 -4.88
C VAL A 96 -1.97 5.01 -4.19
N TYR A 97 -2.02 5.01 -2.87
CA TYR A 97 -2.46 3.87 -2.06
C TYR A 97 -3.85 4.15 -1.50
N ARG A 98 -4.78 3.25 -1.78
CA ARG A 98 -6.14 3.30 -1.23
C ARG A 98 -6.39 2.14 -0.29
N GLU A 99 -6.95 2.45 0.86
CA GLU A 99 -7.48 1.50 1.82
C GLU A 99 -8.98 1.35 1.56
N ILE A 100 -9.46 0.11 1.44
CA ILE A 100 -10.85 -0.20 1.17
C ILE A 100 -11.37 -1.08 2.30
N ALA A 101 -12.29 -0.55 3.10
CA ALA A 101 -12.97 -1.27 4.16
C ALA A 101 -14.42 -1.54 3.75
N LYS A 102 -14.84 -2.80 3.73
CA LYS A 102 -16.16 -3.26 3.30
C LYS A 102 -16.83 -4.02 4.44
N ASN A 103 -18.08 -3.69 4.73
CA ASN A 103 -18.86 -4.28 5.82
C ASN A 103 -20.24 -4.74 5.32
N PRO A 104 -20.78 -5.85 5.88
CA PRO A 104 -22.16 -6.24 5.63
C PRO A 104 -23.12 -5.27 6.27
N VAL A 105 -24.22 -4.98 5.59
CA VAL A 105 -25.34 -4.20 6.12
C VAL A 105 -26.47 -5.15 6.50
N TYR A 106 -26.96 -5.05 7.74
CA TYR A 106 -28.01 -5.91 8.26
C TYR A 106 -29.33 -5.16 8.40
N SER A 107 -30.44 -5.85 8.09
CA SER A 107 -31.79 -5.44 8.44
C SER A 107 -32.55 -6.67 8.96
N ASN A 108 -33.16 -6.57 10.13
CA ASN A 108 -33.89 -7.66 10.78
C ASN A 108 -33.11 -8.99 10.88
N GLY A 109 -31.79 -8.90 11.05
CA GLY A 109 -30.90 -10.09 11.17
C GLY A 109 -30.45 -10.69 9.82
N GLU A 110 -30.93 -10.16 8.71
CA GLU A 110 -30.51 -10.58 7.37
C GLU A 110 -29.56 -9.56 6.75
N ILE A 111 -28.58 -10.05 5.95
CA ILE A 111 -27.72 -9.18 5.18
C ILE A 111 -28.51 -8.64 4.00
N ILE A 112 -28.59 -7.31 3.90
CA ILE A 112 -29.32 -6.61 2.81
C ILE A 112 -28.40 -5.97 1.79
N GLY A 113 -27.09 -5.97 2.03
CA GLY A 113 -26.10 -5.40 1.11
C GLY A 113 -24.73 -5.24 1.76
N VAL A 114 -23.90 -4.49 1.10
CA VAL A 114 -22.52 -4.16 1.52
C VAL A 114 -22.36 -2.64 1.53
N CYS A 115 -21.74 -2.10 2.57
CA CYS A 115 -21.27 -0.71 2.56
C CYS A 115 -19.75 -0.67 2.71
N GLY A 116 -19.12 0.35 2.17
CA GLY A 116 -17.68 0.51 2.28
C GLY A 116 -17.21 1.95 2.25
N VAL A 117 -15.96 2.09 2.67
CA VAL A 117 -15.20 3.34 2.69
C VAL A 117 -13.92 3.10 1.91
N VAL A 118 -13.57 4.06 1.06
CA VAL A 118 -12.26 4.12 0.40
C VAL A 118 -11.54 5.36 0.91
N SER A 119 -10.37 5.17 1.50
CA SER A 119 -9.55 6.24 2.07
C SER A 119 -8.21 6.33 1.33
N ASP A 120 -7.75 7.53 1.01
CA ASP A 120 -6.38 7.74 0.52
C ASP A 120 -5.41 7.62 1.69
N VAL A 121 -4.54 6.62 1.63
CA VAL A 121 -3.50 6.34 2.64
C VAL A 121 -2.09 6.51 2.07
N THR A 122 -1.96 7.24 0.95
CA THR A 122 -0.70 7.42 0.22
C THR A 122 0.40 8.01 1.10
N GLU A 123 0.09 9.05 1.86
CA GLU A 123 1.06 9.68 2.75
C GLU A 123 1.51 8.70 3.85
N LEU A 124 0.56 8.02 4.49
CA LEU A 124 0.82 7.02 5.53
C LEU A 124 1.69 5.88 5.01
N MET A 125 1.33 5.30 3.86
CA MET A 125 2.07 4.19 3.26
C MET A 125 3.46 4.60 2.79
N THR A 126 3.59 5.83 2.26
CA THR A 126 4.88 6.38 1.85
C THR A 126 5.78 6.61 3.06
N MET A 127 5.25 7.18 4.14
CA MET A 127 5.99 7.34 5.40
C MET A 127 6.39 6.00 6.01
N LYS A 128 5.48 5.03 6.02
CA LYS A 128 5.76 3.68 6.50
C LYS A 128 6.89 3.02 5.71
N LYS A 129 6.84 3.02 4.38
CA LYS A 129 7.89 2.49 3.51
C LYS A 129 9.24 3.19 3.74
N LYS A 130 9.23 4.52 3.88
CA LYS A 130 10.44 5.29 4.19
C LYS A 130 11.01 4.91 5.55
N PHE A 131 10.16 4.75 6.57
CA PHE A 131 10.59 4.32 7.89
C PHE A 131 11.16 2.90 7.86
N GLU A 132 10.49 1.97 7.20
CA GLU A 132 10.99 0.60 7.01
C GLU A 132 12.36 0.60 6.33
N THR A 133 12.55 1.38 5.27
CA THR A 133 13.84 1.50 4.60
C THR A 133 14.93 2.02 5.53
N LEU A 134 14.66 3.08 6.30
CA LEU A 134 15.60 3.65 7.26
C LEU A 134 15.95 2.67 8.41
N THR A 135 15.03 1.77 8.75
CA THR A 135 15.26 0.80 9.83
C THR A 135 16.03 -0.45 9.39
N VAL A 136 16.12 -0.72 8.10
CA VAL A 136 16.75 -1.94 7.57
C VAL A 136 17.99 -1.69 6.71
N THR A 137 18.29 -0.44 6.34
CA THR A 137 19.44 -0.09 5.51
C THR A 137 20.52 0.68 6.28
N ASP A 138 21.77 0.53 5.88
CA ASP A 138 22.91 1.35 6.32
C ASP A 138 22.97 2.64 5.49
N THR A 139 22.93 3.78 6.14
CA THR A 139 22.83 5.10 5.50
C THR A 139 24.05 5.49 4.69
N LEU A 140 25.23 4.93 4.99
CA LEU A 140 26.46 5.23 4.27
C LEU A 140 26.55 4.46 2.95
N THR A 141 26.17 3.19 2.97
CA THR A 141 26.40 2.26 1.86
C THR A 141 25.15 1.88 1.10
N GLY A 142 23.96 2.07 1.71
CA GLY A 142 22.69 1.58 1.16
C GLY A 142 22.56 0.06 1.14
N LEU A 143 23.48 -0.67 1.77
CA LEU A 143 23.35 -2.09 2.05
C LEU A 143 22.31 -2.31 3.16
N TYR A 144 21.87 -3.54 3.36
CA TYR A 144 21.14 -3.87 4.58
C TYR A 144 22.00 -3.61 5.80
N ASN A 145 21.37 -3.14 6.89
CA ASN A 145 22.07 -2.91 8.13
C ASN A 145 22.13 -4.18 9.00
N ARG A 146 22.86 -4.10 10.11
CA ARG A 146 22.98 -5.19 11.07
C ARG A 146 21.64 -5.71 11.59
N ASN A 147 20.66 -4.81 11.81
CA ASN A 147 19.35 -5.22 12.33
C ASN A 147 18.60 -6.10 11.33
N TYR A 148 18.64 -5.75 10.03
CA TYR A 148 18.07 -6.60 8.99
C TYR A 148 18.71 -7.98 9.00
N PHE A 149 20.06 -8.05 9.02
CA PHE A 149 20.78 -9.31 8.99
C PHE A 149 20.46 -10.20 10.19
N LEU A 150 20.40 -9.64 11.41
CA LEU A 150 20.11 -10.40 12.62
C LEU A 150 18.68 -10.92 12.70
N ASN A 151 17.72 -10.24 12.05
CA ASN A 151 16.32 -10.64 12.03
C ASN A 151 15.93 -11.42 10.76
N TYR A 152 16.90 -11.67 9.87
CA TYR A 152 16.62 -12.44 8.67
C TYR A 152 16.46 -13.93 9.00
N ASP A 153 15.37 -14.51 8.55
CA ASP A 153 15.08 -15.93 8.75
C ASP A 153 15.84 -16.78 7.72
N PHE A 154 17.05 -17.22 8.10
CA PHE A 154 17.88 -18.09 7.27
C PHE A 154 17.42 -19.55 7.23
N ASP A 155 16.54 -19.95 8.13
CA ASP A 155 16.04 -21.33 8.23
C ASP A 155 14.89 -21.63 7.24
N ARG A 156 14.47 -20.65 6.45
CA ARG A 156 13.47 -20.87 5.40
C ARG A 156 13.98 -21.89 4.39
N PRO A 157 13.16 -22.89 4.00
CA PRO A 157 13.57 -23.94 3.05
C PRO A 157 14.10 -23.39 1.73
N VAL A 158 13.63 -22.23 1.29
CA VAL A 158 14.08 -21.54 0.06
C VAL A 158 15.49 -20.94 0.19
N CYS A 159 16.03 -20.81 1.40
CA CYS A 159 17.35 -20.24 1.66
C CYS A 159 18.45 -21.31 1.83
N LEU A 160 18.12 -22.58 1.76
CA LEU A 160 19.09 -23.67 1.98
C LEU A 160 19.41 -24.41 0.66
N PRO A 161 20.67 -24.78 0.42
CA PRO A 161 21.87 -24.46 1.23
C PRO A 161 22.26 -22.98 1.08
N CYS A 162 22.75 -22.35 2.17
CA CYS A 162 23.24 -20.97 2.15
C CYS A 162 24.72 -20.90 2.49
N THR A 163 25.39 -19.85 2.00
CA THR A 163 26.80 -19.56 2.30
C THR A 163 26.89 -18.19 2.95
N TYR A 164 27.64 -18.11 4.04
CA TYR A 164 28.00 -16.87 4.71
C TYR A 164 29.40 -16.44 4.28
N ILE A 165 29.53 -15.19 3.86
CA ILE A 165 30.82 -14.58 3.55
C ILE A 165 30.96 -13.36 4.44
N MET A 166 32.02 -13.33 5.26
CA MET A 166 32.38 -12.17 6.06
C MET A 166 33.55 -11.46 5.40
N CYS A 167 33.39 -10.16 5.15
CA CYS A 167 34.39 -9.31 4.54
C CYS A 167 34.80 -8.21 5.53
N ASP A 168 36.07 -7.79 5.47
CA ASP A 168 36.61 -6.66 6.23
C ASP A 168 37.40 -5.73 5.31
N CYS A 169 37.32 -4.42 5.58
CA CYS A 169 38.07 -3.41 4.86
C CYS A 169 39.46 -3.28 5.44
N ASN A 170 40.47 -3.82 4.75
CA ASN A 170 41.86 -3.76 5.21
C ASN A 170 42.38 -2.33 5.33
N ASN A 171 43.06 -2.04 6.42
CA ASN A 171 43.72 -0.76 6.67
C ASN A 171 42.80 0.49 6.63
N LEU A 172 41.51 0.34 6.90
CA LEU A 172 40.56 1.47 6.94
C LEU A 172 41.02 2.57 7.92
N LYS A 173 41.60 2.17 9.09
CA LYS A 173 42.17 3.12 10.04
C LYS A 173 43.31 3.93 9.42
N GLY A 174 44.21 3.28 8.69
CA GLY A 174 45.31 3.97 8.00
C GLY A 174 44.86 4.97 6.96
N VAL A 175 43.77 4.64 6.22
CA VAL A 175 43.16 5.56 5.28
C VAL A 175 42.56 6.77 6.01
N ASN A 176 41.86 6.55 7.10
CA ASN A 176 41.27 7.63 7.89
C ASN A 176 42.36 8.55 8.50
N ASP A 177 43.44 7.96 9.04
CA ASP A 177 44.52 8.71 9.69
C ASP A 177 45.34 9.55 8.68
N GLN A 178 45.48 9.08 7.43
CA GLN A 178 46.28 9.76 6.39
C GLN A 178 45.45 10.71 5.51
N MET A 179 44.20 10.36 5.20
CA MET A 179 43.40 11.05 4.21
C MET A 179 42.08 11.63 4.76
N GLY A 180 41.80 11.40 6.04
CA GLY A 180 40.59 11.86 6.71
C GLY A 180 39.40 10.91 6.60
N HIS A 181 38.37 11.14 7.42
CA HIS A 181 37.18 10.28 7.50
C HIS A 181 36.36 10.23 6.19
N GLU A 182 36.35 11.31 5.43
CA GLU A 182 35.65 11.33 4.12
C GLU A 182 36.24 10.33 3.13
N ALA A 183 37.57 10.16 3.14
CA ALA A 183 38.23 9.14 2.31
C ALA A 183 37.92 7.72 2.78
N GLY A 184 37.84 7.51 4.10
CA GLY A 184 37.40 6.22 4.65
C GLY A 184 35.96 5.88 4.32
N ASP A 185 35.07 6.88 4.38
CA ASP A 185 33.68 6.71 3.98
C ASP A 185 33.54 6.39 2.48
N CYS A 186 34.38 7.03 1.64
CA CYS A 186 34.46 6.70 0.21
C CYS A 186 34.92 5.26 0.00
N TYR A 187 35.96 4.83 0.70
CA TYR A 187 36.48 3.46 0.63
C TYR A 187 35.42 2.43 1.03
N ILE A 188 34.63 2.69 2.08
CA ILE A 188 33.53 1.83 2.50
C ILE A 188 32.43 1.78 1.44
N ARG A 189 32.03 2.92 0.85
CA ARG A 189 31.03 2.98 -0.21
C ARG A 189 31.43 2.20 -1.47
N GLU A 190 32.68 2.39 -1.92
CA GLU A 190 33.21 1.66 -3.09
C GLU A 190 33.25 0.14 -2.83
N THR A 191 33.65 -0.27 -1.64
CA THR A 191 33.63 -1.68 -1.24
C THR A 191 32.20 -2.24 -1.27
N ALA A 192 31.23 -1.49 -0.76
CA ALA A 192 29.83 -1.88 -0.78
C ALA A 192 29.27 -2.02 -2.22
N GLU A 193 29.62 -1.12 -3.13
CA GLU A 193 29.22 -1.21 -4.54
C GLU A 193 29.85 -2.44 -5.23
N ILE A 194 31.10 -2.75 -4.96
CA ILE A 194 31.74 -3.97 -5.47
C ILE A 194 30.98 -5.21 -4.96
N MET A 195 30.63 -5.24 -3.67
CA MET A 195 29.88 -6.35 -3.09
C MET A 195 28.50 -6.50 -3.73
N LYS A 196 27.77 -5.42 -3.95
CA LYS A 196 26.46 -5.44 -4.66
C LYS A 196 26.58 -6.03 -6.06
N ASN A 197 27.64 -5.69 -6.79
CA ASN A 197 27.81 -6.09 -8.19
C ASN A 197 28.21 -7.58 -8.36
N VAL A 198 28.75 -8.21 -7.31
CA VAL A 198 29.18 -9.64 -7.38
C VAL A 198 28.20 -10.60 -6.72
N ILE A 199 27.27 -10.10 -5.92
CA ILE A 199 26.29 -10.93 -5.26
C ILE A 199 25.17 -11.30 -6.26
N PRO A 200 24.77 -12.58 -6.36
CA PRO A 200 23.62 -13.00 -7.18
C PRO A 200 22.31 -12.34 -6.71
N ASP A 201 21.33 -12.24 -7.62
CA ASP A 201 20.02 -11.60 -7.38
C ASP A 201 19.28 -12.07 -6.10
N LYS A 202 19.58 -13.28 -5.63
CA LYS A 202 19.00 -13.84 -4.39
C LYS A 202 19.92 -13.69 -3.17
N GLY A 203 21.08 -13.07 -3.33
CA GLY A 203 22.01 -12.84 -2.23
C GLY A 203 21.67 -11.61 -1.41
N ILE A 204 22.07 -11.61 -0.13
CA ILE A 204 21.89 -10.49 0.79
C ILE A 204 23.26 -9.94 1.13
N CYS A 205 23.41 -8.63 1.03
CA CYS A 205 24.59 -7.90 1.45
C CYS A 205 24.24 -6.95 2.58
N SER A 206 24.97 -7.04 3.69
CA SER A 206 24.71 -6.26 4.90
C SER A 206 26.02 -5.67 5.43
N ARG A 207 25.89 -4.51 6.06
CA ARG A 207 26.97 -3.85 6.82
C ARG A 207 26.64 -3.78 8.30
#